data_a289754084fa3a64aeaffcd1f98650db
#
_entry.id   a289754084fa3a64aeaffcd1f98650db
#
_cell.length_a   1.000
_cell.length_b   1.000
_cell.length_c   1.000
_cell.angle_alpha   90.00
_cell.angle_beta   90.00
_cell.angle_gamma   90.00
#
_symmetry.space_group_name_H-M   'P 1'
#
loop_
_entity.id
_entity.type
_entity.pdbx_description
1 polymer ?
#
loop_
_entity_poly.entity_id
_entity_poly.type
_entity_poly.pdbx_seq_one_letter_code
_entity_poly.pdbx_strand_id
1 'polypeptide(L)'
;MATFNCKKWNADSTACTVLGPCVGSRKWDTSTCGGGVCDLPAMGEGSDGKPETVGYLKPGEYPVFLIYDQSSGIYYATKTEGDVKFQQDVCRNGYPFCYEWKNFGFYFIDKLTTKDIYMDCMGKLGGEKVNDGCGICGGSGPQYHCERSGIFYCTEAKYQLECTLVEPAGE
;
A
#
# COMPACT_ATOMS: atom_id res chain seq x y z
N MET A 1 4.98 8.07 -0.50
CA MET A 1 4.33 7.65 0.77
C MET A 1 2.83 7.84 0.69
N ALA A 2 2.06 7.04 1.38
CA ALA A 2 0.61 7.16 1.44
C ALA A 2 0.10 6.92 2.87
N THR A 3 -1.00 7.58 3.19
CA THR A 3 -1.71 7.49 4.46
C THR A 3 -3.04 6.76 4.23
N PHE A 4 -3.35 5.81 5.08
CA PHE A 4 -4.57 5.01 5.01
C PHE A 4 -5.35 5.08 6.32
N ASN A 5 -6.67 4.95 6.26
CA ASN A 5 -7.43 4.55 7.43
C ASN A 5 -7.25 3.04 7.66
N CYS A 6 -7.44 2.57 8.88
CA CYS A 6 -7.41 1.14 9.20
C CYS A 6 -8.82 0.63 9.49
N LYS A 7 -9.28 -0.34 8.70
CA LYS A 7 -10.59 -0.99 8.92
C LYS A 7 -10.56 -2.03 10.03
N LYS A 8 -9.42 -2.66 10.24
CA LYS A 8 -9.30 -3.71 11.25
C LYS A 8 -7.89 -3.76 11.81
N TRP A 9 -7.79 -3.59 13.10
CA TRP A 9 -6.56 -3.78 13.87
C TRP A 9 -6.45 -5.23 14.35
N ASN A 10 -5.23 -5.67 14.67
CA ASN A 10 -5.00 -6.91 15.39
C ASN A 10 -5.51 -6.82 16.84
N ALA A 11 -5.49 -7.93 17.58
CA ALA A 11 -6.10 -8.02 18.91
C ALA A 11 -5.51 -7.05 19.94
N ASP A 12 -4.23 -6.72 19.82
CA ASP A 12 -3.53 -5.78 20.70
C ASP A 12 -3.47 -4.35 20.14
N SER A 13 -4.14 -4.09 19.02
CA SER A 13 -4.20 -2.80 18.33
C SER A 13 -2.84 -2.23 17.88
N THR A 14 -1.81 -3.06 17.80
CA THR A 14 -0.46 -2.63 17.42
C THR A 14 -0.20 -2.64 15.90
N ALA A 15 -1.03 -3.34 15.12
CA ALA A 15 -0.88 -3.44 13.68
C ALA A 15 -2.24 -3.46 12.97
N CYS A 16 -2.33 -2.71 11.88
CA CYS A 16 -3.47 -2.77 10.98
C CYS A 16 -3.41 -4.04 10.13
N THR A 17 -4.48 -4.83 10.16
CA THR A 17 -4.58 -6.08 9.40
C THR A 17 -5.41 -5.94 8.14
N VAL A 18 -6.31 -4.95 8.09
CA VAL A 18 -7.11 -4.64 6.90
C VAL A 18 -7.10 -3.14 6.68
N LEU A 19 -6.50 -2.71 5.58
CA LEU A 19 -6.48 -1.31 5.21
C LEU A 19 -7.86 -0.82 4.76
N GLY A 20 -8.15 0.41 5.12
CA GLY A 20 -9.25 1.19 4.58
C GLY A 20 -8.82 1.98 3.33
N PRO A 21 -9.57 3.05 2.99
CA PRO A 21 -9.22 3.91 1.87
C PRO A 21 -7.89 4.63 2.10
N CYS A 22 -7.21 4.95 1.00
CA CYS A 22 -6.12 5.91 1.01
C CYS A 22 -6.70 7.31 1.31
N VAL A 23 -6.21 7.92 2.36
CA VAL A 23 -6.70 9.23 2.85
C VAL A 23 -5.70 10.36 2.58
N GLY A 24 -4.62 10.06 1.93
CA GLY A 24 -3.63 11.02 1.49
C GLY A 24 -2.38 10.36 0.94
N SER A 25 -1.69 11.03 0.03
CA SER A 25 -0.44 10.54 -0.52
C SER A 25 0.45 11.67 -0.99
N ARG A 26 1.75 11.41 -1.01
CA ARG A 26 2.76 12.30 -1.59
C ARG A 26 3.92 11.51 -2.16
N LYS A 27 4.41 11.95 -3.32
CA LYS A 27 5.72 11.50 -3.79
C LYS A 27 6.78 12.03 -2.82
N TRP A 28 7.57 11.11 -2.26
CA TRP A 28 8.59 11.46 -1.29
C TRP A 28 9.87 11.86 -2.01
N ASP A 29 10.06 13.15 -2.13
CA ASP A 29 11.23 13.76 -2.75
C ASP A 29 11.67 14.95 -1.89
N THR A 30 12.65 14.71 -1.03
CA THR A 30 13.12 15.71 -0.07
C THR A 30 13.78 16.91 -0.73
N SER A 31 14.19 16.80 -2.00
CA SER A 31 14.73 17.94 -2.75
C SER A 31 13.67 18.99 -3.10
N THR A 32 12.40 18.57 -3.14
CA THR A 32 11.26 19.44 -3.46
C THR A 32 10.46 19.87 -2.23
N CYS A 33 10.76 19.31 -1.05
CA CYS A 33 10.12 19.67 0.20
C CYS A 33 10.82 20.85 0.88
N GLY A 34 10.07 21.76 1.48
CA GLY A 34 10.61 22.94 2.18
C GLY A 34 11.54 22.55 3.32
N GLY A 35 12.83 22.93 3.22
CA GLY A 35 13.83 22.62 4.23
C GLY A 35 14.12 21.12 4.43
N GLY A 36 13.81 20.27 3.46
CA GLY A 36 13.98 18.81 3.57
C GLY A 36 12.89 18.10 4.39
N VAL A 37 11.88 18.83 4.86
CA VAL A 37 10.73 18.29 5.59
C VAL A 37 9.54 18.16 4.65
N CYS A 38 9.09 16.94 4.41
CA CYS A 38 7.92 16.67 3.59
C CYS A 38 6.67 16.53 4.44
N ASP A 39 5.58 17.19 4.04
CA ASP A 39 4.26 16.95 4.62
C ASP A 39 3.61 15.72 3.98
N LEU A 40 2.85 14.99 4.74
CA LEU A 40 2.02 13.87 4.28
C LEU A 40 0.59 14.11 4.76
N PRO A 41 -0.36 14.34 3.83
CA PRO A 41 -1.74 14.59 4.23
C PRO A 41 -2.42 13.35 4.81
N ALA A 42 -3.32 13.56 5.76
CA ALA A 42 -4.21 12.55 6.32
C ALA A 42 -5.61 13.17 6.43
N MET A 43 -6.46 12.94 5.44
CA MET A 43 -7.77 13.57 5.33
C MET A 43 -8.82 12.84 6.15
N GLY A 44 -9.71 13.62 6.76
CA GLY A 44 -10.85 13.11 7.53
C GLY A 44 -12.12 12.96 6.71
N GLU A 45 -13.06 12.18 7.25
CA GLU A 45 -14.41 12.07 6.72
C GLU A 45 -15.14 13.40 6.84
N GLY A 46 -15.71 13.88 5.75
CA GLY A 46 -16.46 15.14 5.71
C GLY A 46 -17.76 15.04 6.51
N SER A 47 -18.08 16.11 7.22
CA SER A 47 -19.31 16.21 8.01
C SER A 47 -20.58 16.36 7.17
N ASP A 48 -20.44 16.63 5.88
CA ASP A 48 -21.53 16.87 4.92
C ASP A 48 -22.02 15.58 4.22
N GLY A 49 -21.51 14.41 4.64
CA GLY A 49 -21.93 13.11 4.11
C GLY A 49 -21.53 12.86 2.66
N LYS A 50 -20.52 13.57 2.15
CA LYS A 50 -20.04 13.37 0.79
C LYS A 50 -19.53 11.95 0.58
N PRO A 51 -20.04 11.25 -0.45
CA PRO A 51 -19.70 9.84 -0.67
C PRO A 51 -18.20 9.60 -0.94
N GLU A 52 -17.50 10.60 -1.47
CA GLU A 52 -16.07 10.52 -1.76
C GLU A 52 -15.17 10.46 -0.52
N THR A 53 -15.67 10.85 0.66
CA THR A 53 -14.92 10.82 1.93
C THR A 53 -15.37 9.71 2.87
N VAL A 54 -16.33 8.88 2.46
CA VAL A 54 -16.80 7.78 3.30
C VAL A 54 -15.68 6.81 3.63
N GLY A 55 -15.50 6.55 4.93
CA GLY A 55 -14.45 5.69 5.45
C GLY A 55 -13.10 6.38 5.63
N TYR A 56 -13.04 7.70 5.44
CA TYR A 56 -11.86 8.48 5.82
C TYR A 56 -11.73 8.56 7.34
N LEU A 57 -10.65 9.17 7.82
CA LEU A 57 -10.33 9.22 9.25
C LEU A 57 -11.37 10.03 10.04
N LYS A 58 -11.69 9.55 11.22
CA LYS A 58 -12.51 10.26 12.22
C LYS A 58 -11.65 10.66 13.42
N PRO A 59 -12.07 11.70 14.18
CA PRO A 59 -11.40 12.02 15.42
C PRO A 59 -11.25 10.80 16.33
N GLY A 60 -10.05 10.55 16.81
CA GLY A 60 -9.72 9.39 17.63
C GLY A 60 -9.20 8.17 16.86
N GLU A 61 -9.28 8.15 15.53
CA GLU A 61 -8.69 7.08 14.72
C GLU A 61 -7.20 7.36 14.43
N TYR A 62 -6.46 6.31 14.12
CA TYR A 62 -5.02 6.40 13.88
C TYR A 62 -4.69 6.13 12.41
N PRO A 63 -4.03 7.07 11.73
CA PRO A 63 -3.58 6.86 10.36
C PRO A 63 -2.48 5.79 10.28
N VAL A 64 -2.51 5.02 9.21
CA VAL A 64 -1.49 4.04 8.86
C VAL A 64 -0.66 4.57 7.71
N PHE A 65 0.65 4.57 7.84
CA PHE A 65 1.56 5.04 6.80
C PHE A 65 2.18 3.86 6.07
N LEU A 66 2.20 3.95 4.73
CA LEU A 66 2.90 3.01 3.88
C LEU A 66 3.91 3.74 2.98
N ILE A 67 5.03 3.08 2.74
CA ILE A 67 6.00 3.49 1.73
C ILE A 67 5.79 2.60 0.50
N TYR A 68 5.51 3.22 -0.65
CA TYR A 68 5.50 2.53 -1.93
C TYR A 68 6.85 2.67 -2.59
N ASP A 69 7.50 1.55 -2.86
CA ASP A 69 8.70 1.50 -3.67
C ASP A 69 8.31 1.24 -5.12
N GLN A 70 8.49 2.24 -5.97
CA GLN A 70 8.12 2.17 -7.38
C GLN A 70 8.99 1.16 -8.15
N SER A 71 10.23 0.93 -7.73
CA SER A 71 11.15 0.02 -8.41
C SER A 71 10.76 -1.44 -8.26
N SER A 72 10.24 -1.80 -7.07
CA SER A 72 9.77 -3.16 -6.76
C SER A 72 8.25 -3.32 -6.91
N GLY A 73 7.50 -2.22 -7.00
CA GLY A 73 6.04 -2.25 -7.00
C GLY A 73 5.42 -2.66 -5.67
N ILE A 74 6.16 -2.57 -4.57
CA ILE A 74 5.76 -3.09 -3.26
C ILE A 74 5.43 -1.95 -2.30
N TYR A 75 4.38 -2.15 -1.50
CA TYR A 75 4.05 -1.32 -0.35
C TYR A 75 4.62 -1.93 0.92
N TYR A 76 5.39 -1.14 1.64
CA TYR A 76 5.97 -1.51 2.93
C TYR A 76 5.21 -0.86 4.07
N ALA A 77 4.88 -1.65 5.10
CA ALA A 77 4.43 -1.11 6.37
C ALA A 77 5.54 -0.27 7.02
N THR A 78 5.16 0.75 7.77
CA THR A 78 6.11 1.60 8.47
C THR A 78 6.02 1.45 9.98
N LYS A 79 7.07 1.85 10.65
CA LYS A 79 7.10 2.18 12.07
C LYS A 79 7.73 3.55 12.26
N THR A 80 7.33 4.25 13.29
CA THR A 80 8.02 5.47 13.73
C THR A 80 9.22 5.12 14.59
N GLU A 81 10.29 5.86 14.42
CA GLU A 81 11.46 5.85 15.29
C GLU A 81 11.73 7.28 15.73
N GLY A 82 12.22 7.45 16.96
CA GLY A 82 12.38 8.75 17.56
C GLY A 82 11.08 9.34 18.11
N ASP A 83 11.06 10.64 18.30
CA ASP A 83 9.94 11.35 18.90
C ASP A 83 8.84 11.66 17.87
N VAL A 84 7.59 11.56 18.30
CA VAL A 84 6.43 12.11 17.58
C VAL A 84 5.93 13.31 18.37
N LYS A 85 5.90 14.46 17.74
CA LYS A 85 5.50 15.71 18.38
C LYS A 85 4.19 16.24 17.82
N PHE A 86 3.28 16.57 18.70
CA PHE A 86 2.05 17.30 18.39
C PHE A 86 2.10 18.63 19.12
N GLN A 87 2.28 19.73 18.39
CA GLN A 87 2.54 21.07 18.95
C GLN A 87 3.75 21.04 19.90
N GLN A 88 3.53 21.17 21.20
CA GLN A 88 4.60 21.10 22.23
C GLN A 88 4.65 19.75 22.96
N ASP A 89 3.68 18.88 22.71
CA ASP A 89 3.62 17.58 23.35
C ASP A 89 4.46 16.55 22.58
N VAL A 90 5.29 15.81 23.33
CA VAL A 90 6.12 14.73 22.78
C VAL A 90 5.52 13.40 23.18
N CYS A 91 5.12 12.62 22.23
CA CYS A 91 4.68 11.25 22.47
C CYS A 91 5.87 10.29 22.33
N ARG A 92 6.14 9.54 23.37
CA ARG A 92 7.24 8.56 23.44
C ARG A 92 6.76 7.11 23.35
N ASN A 93 5.45 6.88 23.22
CA ASN A 93 4.88 5.54 23.26
C ASN A 93 4.90 4.79 21.90
N GLY A 94 5.41 5.44 20.86
CA GLY A 94 5.53 4.84 19.54
C GLY A 94 4.21 4.71 18.77
N TYR A 95 4.35 4.22 17.54
CA TYR A 95 3.24 3.94 16.64
C TYR A 95 2.33 2.82 17.20
N PRO A 96 0.98 2.88 17.01
CA PRO A 96 0.21 3.95 16.37
C PRO A 96 -0.30 5.02 17.34
N PHE A 97 -0.03 4.93 18.62
CA PHE A 97 -0.71 5.69 19.69
C PHE A 97 -0.32 7.16 19.81
N CYS A 98 0.64 7.60 19.02
CA CYS A 98 1.19 8.95 19.14
C CYS A 98 0.55 9.99 18.22
N TYR A 99 -0.30 9.61 17.27
CA TYR A 99 -0.91 10.56 16.34
C TYR A 99 -2.36 10.18 16.01
N GLU A 100 -3.17 10.24 17.02
CA GLU A 100 -4.62 10.27 16.88
C GLU A 100 -5.03 11.38 15.91
N TRP A 101 -5.80 11.03 14.89
CA TRP A 101 -6.24 12.01 13.90
C TRP A 101 -7.13 13.07 14.54
N LYS A 102 -6.81 14.35 14.28
CA LYS A 102 -7.57 15.53 14.69
C LYS A 102 -7.68 16.48 13.52
N ASN A 103 -8.82 17.11 13.37
CA ASN A 103 -9.01 18.12 12.34
C ASN A 103 -7.98 19.25 12.53
N PHE A 104 -7.28 19.64 11.47
CA PHE A 104 -6.17 20.60 11.50
C PHE A 104 -4.99 20.23 12.43
N GLY A 105 -4.86 18.94 12.78
CA GLY A 105 -3.72 18.46 13.55
C GLY A 105 -2.45 18.37 12.71
N PHE A 106 -1.33 18.86 13.25
CA PHE A 106 -0.01 18.72 12.66
C PHE A 106 0.88 17.89 13.59
N TYR A 107 1.44 16.83 13.04
CA TYR A 107 2.36 15.94 13.76
C TYR A 107 3.73 15.95 13.09
N PHE A 108 4.76 16.11 13.89
CA PHE A 108 6.15 16.00 13.44
C PHE A 108 6.67 14.62 13.84
N ILE A 109 7.05 13.84 12.86
CA ILE A 109 7.59 12.49 13.02
C ILE A 109 9.07 12.56 12.67
N ASP A 110 9.95 12.25 13.61
CA ASP A 110 11.40 12.33 13.40
C ASP A 110 11.84 11.38 12.30
N LYS A 111 11.34 10.13 12.32
CA LYS A 111 11.75 9.13 11.36
C LYS A 111 10.65 8.08 11.14
N LEU A 112 10.41 7.75 9.89
CA LEU A 112 9.63 6.58 9.48
C LEU A 112 10.58 5.56 8.83
N THR A 113 10.54 4.32 9.32
CA THR A 113 11.29 3.21 8.74
C THR A 113 10.34 2.13 8.26
N THR A 114 10.78 1.34 7.29
CA THR A 114 10.03 0.17 6.86
C THR A 114 10.13 -0.94 7.89
N LYS A 115 9.01 -1.68 8.05
CA LYS A 115 9.03 -3.00 8.68
C LYS A 115 9.27 -4.04 7.59
N ASP A 116 9.75 -5.23 7.97
CA ASP A 116 9.81 -6.40 7.08
C ASP A 116 8.41 -7.00 6.82
N ILE A 117 7.42 -6.15 6.72
CA ILE A 117 6.02 -6.46 6.45
C ILE A 117 5.59 -5.65 5.25
N TYR A 118 5.22 -6.33 4.18
CA TYR A 118 4.70 -5.71 2.96
C TYR A 118 3.24 -6.06 2.75
N MET A 119 2.57 -5.32 1.91
CA MET A 119 1.21 -5.58 1.50
C MET A 119 1.23 -6.61 0.38
N ASP A 120 0.48 -7.69 0.53
CA ASP A 120 0.30 -8.68 -0.52
C ASP A 120 -0.58 -8.12 -1.67
N CYS A 121 -0.65 -8.86 -2.77
CA CYS A 121 -1.42 -8.43 -3.94
C CYS A 121 -2.94 -8.38 -3.71
N MET A 122 -3.45 -8.92 -2.59
CA MET A 122 -4.85 -8.77 -2.15
C MET A 122 -5.07 -7.56 -1.24
N GLY A 123 -4.02 -6.76 -0.99
CA GLY A 123 -4.09 -5.62 -0.08
C GLY A 123 -4.02 -5.98 1.41
N LYS A 124 -3.56 -7.18 1.76
CA LYS A 124 -3.40 -7.61 3.14
C LYS A 124 -1.96 -7.36 3.60
N LEU A 125 -1.80 -6.59 4.68
CA LEU A 125 -0.48 -6.39 5.30
C LEU A 125 0.00 -7.69 5.96
N GLY A 126 1.22 -8.10 5.63
CA GLY A 126 1.78 -9.37 6.08
C GLY A 126 1.11 -10.60 5.45
N GLY A 127 0.40 -10.43 4.34
CA GLY A 127 -0.12 -11.54 3.56
C GLY A 127 0.96 -12.20 2.70
N GLU A 128 0.68 -13.41 2.23
CA GLU A 128 1.65 -14.24 1.50
C GLU A 128 1.36 -14.33 0.00
N LYS A 129 0.24 -13.73 -0.46
CA LYS A 129 -0.15 -13.81 -1.86
C LYS A 129 0.70 -12.89 -2.73
N VAL A 130 1.25 -13.45 -3.78
CA VAL A 130 2.02 -12.71 -4.81
C VAL A 130 1.29 -12.83 -6.15
N ASN A 131 1.55 -11.87 -7.04
CA ASN A 131 1.11 -11.99 -8.42
C ASN A 131 1.89 -13.12 -9.07
N ASP A 132 1.18 -14.01 -9.76
CA ASP A 132 1.79 -15.03 -10.61
C ASP A 132 2.39 -14.44 -11.89
N GLY A 133 3.00 -15.26 -12.71
CA GLY A 133 3.56 -14.85 -14.01
C GLY A 133 2.53 -14.30 -15.01
N CYS A 134 1.25 -14.40 -14.71
CA CYS A 134 0.13 -13.85 -15.47
C CYS A 134 -0.45 -12.57 -14.88
N GLY A 135 0.11 -12.07 -13.75
CA GLY A 135 -0.39 -10.90 -13.04
C GLY A 135 -1.64 -11.17 -12.19
N ILE A 136 -1.99 -12.44 -11.98
CA ILE A 136 -3.15 -12.84 -11.16
C ILE A 136 -2.67 -13.06 -9.73
N CYS A 137 -3.29 -12.34 -8.78
CA CYS A 137 -2.95 -12.46 -7.37
C CYS A 137 -3.27 -13.84 -6.81
N GLY A 138 -2.26 -14.56 -6.36
CA GLY A 138 -2.38 -15.93 -5.86
C GLY A 138 -2.76 -16.95 -6.95
N GLY A 139 -2.54 -16.61 -8.20
CA GLY A 139 -2.79 -17.50 -9.32
C GLY A 139 -1.75 -18.62 -9.44
N SER A 140 -2.03 -19.57 -10.33
CA SER A 140 -1.17 -20.76 -10.56
C SER A 140 -0.10 -20.53 -11.64
N GLY A 141 0.00 -19.31 -12.18
CA GLY A 141 0.87 -18.98 -13.30
C GLY A 141 0.29 -19.40 -14.67
N PRO A 142 1.10 -19.26 -15.73
CA PRO A 142 0.69 -19.62 -17.08
C PRO A 142 0.48 -21.13 -17.20
N GLN A 143 -0.68 -21.55 -17.74
CA GLN A 143 -1.11 -22.95 -17.75
C GLN A 143 -1.07 -23.59 -19.13
N TYR A 144 -0.99 -22.80 -20.20
CA TYR A 144 -1.02 -23.29 -21.56
C TYR A 144 0.40 -23.37 -22.12
N HIS A 145 0.98 -24.56 -22.16
CA HIS A 145 2.34 -24.81 -22.66
C HIS A 145 2.33 -25.08 -24.16
N CYS A 146 3.09 -24.32 -24.92
CA CYS A 146 3.31 -24.57 -26.32
C CYS A 146 4.58 -25.43 -26.50
N GLU A 147 4.41 -26.71 -26.81
CA GLU A 147 5.53 -27.65 -26.96
C GLU A 147 6.50 -27.23 -28.07
N ARG A 148 5.98 -26.61 -29.14
CA ARG A 148 6.78 -26.21 -30.30
C ARG A 148 7.74 -25.05 -29.98
N SER A 149 7.33 -24.07 -29.18
CA SER A 149 8.11 -22.89 -28.83
C SER A 149 8.70 -22.95 -27.42
N GLY A 150 8.21 -23.86 -26.57
CA GLY A 150 8.56 -23.91 -25.15
C GLY A 150 7.94 -22.79 -24.32
N ILE A 151 7.05 -21.95 -24.91
CA ILE A 151 6.48 -20.79 -24.26
C ILE A 151 5.20 -21.17 -23.51
N PHE A 152 5.02 -20.59 -22.33
CA PHE A 152 3.80 -20.71 -21.54
C PHE A 152 2.93 -19.47 -21.71
N TYR A 153 1.63 -19.67 -21.89
CA TYR A 153 0.63 -18.60 -22.06
C TYR A 153 -0.36 -18.57 -20.90
N CYS A 154 -0.78 -17.37 -20.57
CA CYS A 154 -1.73 -17.12 -19.48
C CYS A 154 -3.20 -17.32 -19.86
N THR A 155 -3.51 -17.32 -21.15
CA THR A 155 -4.86 -17.49 -21.65
C THR A 155 -4.88 -18.47 -22.81
N GLU A 156 -5.98 -19.22 -22.90
CA GLU A 156 -6.22 -20.14 -24.00
C GLU A 156 -6.27 -19.42 -25.36
N ALA A 157 -6.89 -18.23 -25.39
CA ALA A 157 -6.99 -17.44 -26.62
C ALA A 157 -5.61 -17.08 -27.20
N LYS A 158 -4.67 -16.68 -26.32
CA LYS A 158 -3.31 -16.34 -26.75
C LYS A 158 -2.53 -17.58 -27.16
N TYR A 159 -2.70 -18.69 -26.46
CA TYR A 159 -2.13 -19.98 -26.83
C TYR A 159 -2.64 -20.43 -28.20
N GLN A 160 -3.95 -20.37 -28.45
CA GLN A 160 -4.53 -20.74 -29.75
C GLN A 160 -3.98 -19.85 -30.87
N LEU A 161 -3.89 -18.53 -30.63
CA LEU A 161 -3.42 -17.59 -31.64
C LEU A 161 -1.93 -17.78 -31.99
N GLU A 162 -1.07 -17.96 -31.00
CA GLU A 162 0.37 -17.93 -31.18
C GLU A 162 1.01 -19.34 -31.28
N CYS A 163 0.36 -20.35 -30.74
CA CYS A 163 0.90 -21.72 -30.76
C CYS A 163 0.26 -22.60 -31.86
N THR A 164 -1.07 -22.46 -32.11
CA THR A 164 -1.78 -23.37 -33.02
C THR A 164 -2.02 -22.83 -34.42
N LEU A 165 -2.14 -21.49 -34.58
CA LEU A 165 -2.48 -20.85 -35.87
C LEU A 165 -1.26 -20.52 -36.74
N VAL A 166 -0.04 -20.71 -36.29
CA VAL A 166 1.13 -20.57 -37.18
C VAL A 166 1.28 -21.86 -37.97
N GLU A 167 0.63 -21.92 -39.13
CA GLU A 167 0.93 -22.97 -40.13
C GLU A 167 2.43 -22.91 -40.47
N PRO A 168 3.08 -24.07 -40.63
CA PRO A 168 4.46 -24.06 -41.17
C PRO A 168 4.39 -23.39 -42.53
N ALA A 169 5.25 -22.39 -42.74
CA ALA A 169 5.47 -21.85 -44.08
C ALA A 169 5.80 -23.06 -44.99
N GLY A 170 4.89 -23.36 -45.91
CA GLY A 170 5.04 -24.47 -46.82
C GLY A 170 6.37 -24.36 -47.56
N GLU A 171 7.04 -25.49 -47.67
CA GLU A 171 8.15 -25.72 -48.61
C GLU A 171 7.72 -25.50 -50.04
#